data_f74544dca5ad90b08378efabac9bd1e4
#
_entry.id   f74544dca5ad90b08378efabac9bd1e4
#
_cell.length_a   1.000
_cell.length_b   1.000
_cell.length_c   1.000
_cell.angle_alpha   90.00
_cell.angle_beta   90.00
_cell.angle_gamma   90.00
#
_symmetry.space_group_name_H-M   'P 1'
#
loop_
_entity.id
_entity.type
_entity.pdbx_description
1 polymer ?
#
loop_
_entity_poly.entity_id
_entity_poly.type
_entity_poly.pdbx_seq_one_letter_code
_entity_poly.pdbx_strand_id
1 'polypeptide(L)'
;MQQDILINWSPQEARVAIMENGAIQELHVERALERGLVGNVYLGKVARVLPGMQSAFIDIGLERAAFLHVADVWHRQPDGEAPFIAKGAAPVVPIEKQLFEGQSLMVQVIKDPIGTKGARLSTQISIAGRLLVFLPQDDHIGVSQKIPGSQRDELRARMHRLAGTQGGGFILRTNGEDASDAELADDIGYLRKAWARIKDASTRLPAQSLLHQDLSLLQRVLRDMVAEATQT
;
A
#
# COMPACT_ATOMS: atom_id res chain seq x y z
N MET A 1 -4.84 22.03 -20.66
CA MET A 1 -4.90 20.95 -21.68
C MET A 1 -6.16 20.17 -21.41
N GLN A 2 -6.91 19.82 -22.46
CA GLN A 2 -8.13 19.03 -22.30
C GLN A 2 -7.73 17.56 -22.19
N GLN A 3 -8.14 16.91 -21.10
CA GLN A 3 -7.92 15.49 -20.85
C GLN A 3 -9.27 14.77 -20.80
N ASP A 4 -9.41 13.70 -21.58
CA ASP A 4 -10.58 12.83 -21.56
C ASP A 4 -10.18 11.46 -21.00
N ILE A 5 -11.01 10.89 -20.13
CA ILE A 5 -10.86 9.54 -19.61
C ILE A 5 -11.99 8.68 -20.17
N LEU A 6 -11.65 7.78 -21.08
CA LEU A 6 -12.60 6.84 -21.68
C LEU A 6 -12.58 5.51 -20.93
N ILE A 7 -13.72 5.10 -20.42
CA ILE A 7 -13.89 3.86 -19.66
C ILE A 7 -14.81 2.91 -20.43
N ASN A 8 -14.30 1.73 -20.72
CA ASN A 8 -15.08 0.59 -21.20
C ASN A 8 -15.02 -0.52 -20.15
N TRP A 9 -16.14 -0.92 -19.61
CA TRP A 9 -16.23 -1.91 -18.55
C TRP A 9 -17.18 -3.05 -18.92
N SER A 10 -16.73 -4.26 -18.60
CA SER A 10 -17.56 -5.48 -18.58
C SER A 10 -17.23 -6.28 -17.30
N PRO A 11 -18.05 -7.28 -16.92
CA PRO A 11 -17.72 -8.16 -15.79
C PRO A 11 -16.38 -8.89 -15.93
N GLN A 12 -15.90 -9.11 -17.17
CA GLN A 12 -14.66 -9.84 -17.46
C GLN A 12 -13.46 -8.94 -17.59
N GLU A 13 -13.63 -7.69 -18.03
CA GLU A 13 -12.51 -6.80 -18.34
C GLU A 13 -12.90 -5.32 -18.19
N ALA A 14 -12.00 -4.53 -17.64
CA ALA A 14 -12.04 -3.09 -17.63
C ALA A 14 -10.92 -2.52 -18.50
N ARG A 15 -11.24 -1.59 -19.40
CA ARG A 15 -10.28 -0.84 -20.23
C ARG A 15 -10.44 0.64 -19.94
N VAL A 16 -9.32 1.32 -19.76
CA VAL A 16 -9.29 2.77 -19.56
C VAL A 16 -8.27 3.38 -20.50
N ALA A 17 -8.71 4.33 -21.32
CA ALA A 17 -7.83 5.13 -22.16
C ALA A 17 -7.78 6.57 -21.63
N ILE A 18 -6.59 7.10 -21.43
CA ILE A 18 -6.34 8.50 -21.16
C ILE A 18 -6.00 9.18 -22.47
N MET A 19 -6.78 10.20 -22.82
CA MET A 19 -6.59 10.95 -24.06
C MET A 19 -6.24 12.40 -23.74
N GLU A 20 -5.29 12.95 -24.49
CA GLU A 20 -4.96 14.37 -24.48
C GLU A 20 -4.96 14.89 -25.90
N ASN A 21 -5.66 15.98 -26.13
CA ASN A 21 -5.78 16.62 -27.46
C ASN A 21 -6.20 15.65 -28.57
N GLY A 22 -7.11 14.71 -28.26
CA GLY A 22 -7.62 13.72 -29.21
C GLY A 22 -6.71 12.52 -29.50
N ALA A 23 -5.57 12.41 -28.81
CA ALA A 23 -4.64 11.28 -28.94
C ALA A 23 -4.59 10.45 -27.65
N ILE A 24 -4.54 9.12 -27.78
CA ILE A 24 -4.39 8.21 -26.64
C ILE A 24 -2.96 8.34 -26.12
N GLN A 25 -2.82 8.72 -24.85
CA GLN A 25 -1.55 8.79 -24.13
C GLN A 25 -1.27 7.51 -23.35
N GLU A 26 -2.30 6.97 -22.67
CA GLU A 26 -2.18 5.75 -21.89
C GLU A 26 -3.37 4.83 -22.13
N LEU A 27 -3.11 3.53 -22.17
CA LEU A 27 -4.14 2.49 -22.22
C LEU A 27 -3.90 1.48 -21.10
N HIS A 28 -4.89 1.35 -20.23
CA HIS A 28 -4.86 0.39 -19.13
C HIS A 28 -5.92 -0.68 -19.35
N VAL A 29 -5.56 -1.93 -19.07
CA VAL A 29 -6.47 -3.08 -19.17
C VAL A 29 -6.32 -3.92 -17.90
N GLU A 30 -7.45 -4.25 -17.26
CA GLU A 30 -7.51 -5.16 -16.11
C GLU A 30 -8.55 -6.24 -16.40
N ARG A 31 -8.12 -7.51 -16.40
CA ARG A 31 -9.02 -8.65 -16.56
C ARG A 31 -9.39 -9.21 -15.19
N ALA A 32 -10.67 -9.53 -15.00
CA ALA A 32 -11.18 -10.00 -13.71
C ALA A 32 -10.45 -11.26 -13.21
N LEU A 33 -10.14 -12.21 -14.11
CA LEU A 33 -9.43 -13.45 -13.78
C LEU A 33 -7.91 -13.28 -13.58
N GLU A 34 -7.34 -12.17 -14.03
CA GLU A 34 -5.89 -11.88 -13.96
C GLU A 34 -5.61 -10.67 -13.04
N ARG A 35 -6.59 -10.30 -12.21
CA ARG A 35 -6.43 -9.18 -11.28
C ARG A 35 -5.31 -9.47 -10.30
N GLY A 36 -4.35 -8.54 -10.22
CA GLY A 36 -3.23 -8.61 -9.28
C GLY A 36 -3.67 -8.57 -7.81
N LEU A 37 -2.84 -9.09 -6.95
CA LEU A 37 -3.04 -9.13 -5.50
C LEU A 37 -2.26 -8.02 -4.77
N VAL A 38 -1.35 -7.33 -5.46
CA VAL A 38 -0.52 -6.27 -4.88
C VAL A 38 -1.40 -5.22 -4.20
N GLY A 39 -1.02 -4.87 -2.96
CA GLY A 39 -1.79 -3.96 -2.10
C GLY A 39 -2.81 -4.64 -1.19
N ASN A 40 -3.27 -5.86 -1.52
CA ASN A 40 -4.21 -6.60 -0.68
C ASN A 40 -3.58 -6.94 0.66
N VAL A 41 -4.38 -6.82 1.73
CA VAL A 41 -3.97 -7.16 3.11
C VAL A 41 -4.72 -8.40 3.57
N TYR A 42 -4.00 -9.37 4.11
CA TYR A 42 -4.52 -10.64 4.60
C TYR A 42 -4.18 -10.86 6.08
N LEU A 43 -5.00 -11.62 6.78
CA LEU A 43 -4.63 -12.27 8.03
C LEU A 43 -4.02 -13.63 7.67
N GLY A 44 -2.70 -13.66 7.49
CA GLY A 44 -1.97 -14.87 7.13
C GLY A 44 -1.71 -15.77 8.34
N LYS A 45 -1.46 -17.06 8.07
CA LYS A 45 -0.98 -18.05 9.05
C LYS A 45 0.39 -18.56 8.65
N VAL A 46 1.37 -18.52 9.54
CA VAL A 46 2.70 -19.08 9.28
C VAL A 46 2.58 -20.59 9.07
N ALA A 47 2.83 -21.02 7.86
CA ALA A 47 2.79 -22.45 7.48
C ALA A 47 4.13 -23.13 7.80
N ARG A 48 5.26 -22.43 7.55
CA ARG A 48 6.61 -22.96 7.80
C ARG A 48 7.62 -21.82 7.93
N VAL A 49 8.55 -21.96 8.87
CA VAL A 49 9.71 -21.08 9.00
C VAL A 49 10.95 -21.78 8.42
N LEU A 50 11.74 -21.05 7.65
CA LEU A 50 12.93 -21.53 6.95
C LEU A 50 14.18 -20.71 7.39
N PRO A 51 14.80 -21.05 8.51
CA PRO A 51 15.94 -20.28 9.04
C PRO A 51 17.11 -20.17 8.07
N GLY A 52 17.44 -21.24 7.34
CA GLY A 52 18.52 -21.23 6.35
C GLY A 52 18.33 -20.27 5.18
N MET A 53 17.07 -19.86 4.90
CA MET A 53 16.72 -18.87 3.87
C MET A 53 16.27 -17.53 4.48
N GLN A 54 16.31 -17.40 5.80
CA GLN A 54 15.80 -16.23 6.54
C GLN A 54 14.40 -15.80 6.05
N SER A 55 13.49 -16.77 5.94
CA SER A 55 12.18 -16.56 5.31
C SER A 55 11.12 -17.45 5.96
N ALA A 56 9.85 -17.15 5.68
CA ALA A 56 8.74 -17.99 6.07
C ALA A 56 7.74 -18.14 4.92
N PHE A 57 7.08 -19.28 4.84
CA PHE A 57 5.88 -19.46 4.03
C PHE A 57 4.65 -19.12 4.86
N ILE A 58 3.80 -18.29 4.29
CA ILE A 58 2.58 -17.79 4.92
C ILE A 58 1.39 -18.23 4.07
N ASP A 59 0.48 -18.94 4.71
CA ASP A 59 -0.81 -19.27 4.11
C ASP A 59 -1.77 -18.08 4.25
N ILE A 60 -2.21 -17.53 3.12
CA ILE A 60 -3.12 -16.39 3.03
C ILE A 60 -4.48 -16.78 2.42
N GLY A 61 -4.78 -18.09 2.35
CA GLY A 61 -6.02 -18.62 1.79
C GLY A 61 -6.02 -18.77 0.26
N LEU A 62 -4.86 -18.71 -0.38
CA LEU A 62 -4.68 -18.96 -1.81
C LEU A 62 -4.15 -20.38 -2.06
N GLU A 63 -4.24 -20.85 -3.31
CA GLU A 63 -3.75 -22.16 -3.71
C GLU A 63 -2.28 -22.41 -3.31
N ARG A 64 -1.46 -21.34 -3.34
CA ARG A 64 -0.04 -21.40 -3.00
C ARG A 64 0.28 -20.54 -1.81
N ALA A 65 1.08 -21.07 -0.89
CA ALA A 65 1.62 -20.29 0.22
C ALA A 65 2.45 -19.12 -0.31
N ALA A 66 2.28 -17.97 0.31
CA ALA A 66 3.02 -16.76 0.00
C ALA A 66 4.36 -16.74 0.75
N PHE A 67 5.29 -15.89 0.30
CA PHE A 67 6.65 -15.82 0.79
C PHE A 67 6.90 -14.51 1.54
N LEU A 68 7.41 -14.62 2.77
CA LEU A 68 7.82 -13.50 3.60
C LEU A 68 9.32 -13.64 3.93
N HIS A 69 10.13 -12.68 3.46
CA HIS A 69 11.55 -12.61 3.79
C HIS A 69 11.78 -11.79 5.05
N VAL A 70 12.83 -12.08 5.82
CA VAL A 70 13.16 -11.36 7.06
C VAL A 70 13.33 -9.86 6.86
N ALA A 71 13.82 -9.42 5.70
CA ALA A 71 13.95 -8.00 5.36
C ALA A 71 12.60 -7.30 5.10
N ASP A 72 11.52 -8.05 4.91
CA ASP A 72 10.16 -7.53 4.70
C ASP A 72 9.32 -7.61 5.99
N VAL A 73 9.91 -8.09 7.10
CA VAL A 73 9.31 -8.03 8.42
C VAL A 73 9.60 -6.67 9.04
N TRP A 74 8.55 -5.92 9.28
CA TRP A 74 8.67 -4.58 9.85
C TRP A 74 8.96 -4.65 11.36
N HIS A 75 9.90 -3.81 11.80
CA HIS A 75 10.24 -3.61 13.20
C HIS A 75 10.17 -2.12 13.52
N ARG A 76 9.45 -1.78 14.59
CA ARG A 76 9.48 -0.42 15.10
C ARG A 76 10.89 -0.13 15.63
N GLN A 77 11.57 0.86 15.05
CA GLN A 77 12.84 1.34 15.60
C GLN A 77 12.58 2.28 16.78
N PRO A 78 13.36 2.17 17.88
CA PRO A 78 13.15 3.00 19.08
C PRO A 78 13.35 4.51 18.82
N ASP A 79 14.12 4.89 17.83
CA ASP A 79 14.63 6.25 17.65
C ASP A 79 13.97 7.06 16.53
N GLY A 80 12.85 6.62 15.98
CA GLY A 80 12.03 7.44 15.05
C GLY A 80 12.67 7.75 13.69
N GLU A 81 13.88 7.24 13.39
CA GLU A 81 14.46 7.36 12.07
C GLU A 81 13.85 6.34 11.11
N ALA A 82 13.28 6.85 10.04
CA ALA A 82 12.51 6.08 9.09
C ALA A 82 13.34 5.02 8.37
N PRO A 83 12.91 3.75 8.34
CA PRO A 83 13.50 2.73 7.51
C PRO A 83 12.95 2.76 6.08
N PHE A 84 12.84 3.92 5.45
CA PHE A 84 12.75 3.96 4.01
C PHE A 84 14.16 3.78 3.44
N ILE A 85 14.57 2.47 3.30
CA ILE A 85 15.78 2.05 2.60
C ILE A 85 17.07 2.63 3.19
N ALA A 86 17.37 2.38 4.45
CA ALA A 86 18.75 2.32 4.89
C ALA A 86 19.26 0.89 4.66
N LYS A 87 19.89 0.65 3.53
CA LYS A 87 20.80 -0.48 3.35
C LYS A 87 21.94 -0.30 4.35
N GLY A 88 21.89 -1.05 5.45
CA GLY A 88 23.03 -1.25 6.34
C GLY A 88 22.77 -0.86 7.79
N ALA A 89 22.83 -1.88 8.66
CA ALA A 89 23.32 -1.82 10.03
C ALA A 89 22.38 -1.70 11.22
N ALA A 90 21.17 -2.28 11.18
CA ALA A 90 20.68 -2.89 12.43
C ALA A 90 20.90 -4.41 12.33
N PRO A 91 21.29 -5.12 13.39
CA PRO A 91 21.40 -6.56 13.37
C PRO A 91 20.01 -7.13 13.07
N VAL A 92 19.86 -7.71 11.87
CA VAL A 92 18.59 -8.33 11.46
C VAL A 92 18.32 -9.47 12.44
N VAL A 93 17.25 -9.36 13.22
CA VAL A 93 16.84 -10.43 14.12
C VAL A 93 16.48 -11.64 13.25
N PRO A 94 17.08 -12.84 13.47
CA PRO A 94 16.80 -14.01 12.67
C PRO A 94 15.30 -14.33 12.61
N ILE A 95 14.81 -14.83 11.46
CA ILE A 95 13.38 -15.06 11.20
C ILE A 95 12.75 -16.03 12.23
N GLU A 96 13.49 -17.04 12.68
CA GLU A 96 13.05 -18.02 13.67
C GLU A 96 12.88 -17.45 15.09
N LYS A 97 13.43 -16.26 15.35
CA LYS A 97 13.20 -15.51 16.60
C LYS A 97 12.01 -14.58 16.53
N GLN A 98 11.47 -14.37 15.35
CA GLN A 98 10.38 -13.43 15.09
C GLN A 98 9.05 -14.14 14.80
N LEU A 99 9.13 -15.29 14.14
CA LEU A 99 7.95 -16.03 13.67
C LEU A 99 8.05 -17.49 14.10
N PHE A 100 6.87 -18.08 14.40
CA PHE A 100 6.73 -19.51 14.67
C PHE A 100 5.56 -20.10 13.87
N GLU A 101 5.64 -21.38 13.56
CA GLU A 101 4.60 -22.09 12.81
C GLU A 101 3.25 -22.04 13.54
N GLY A 102 2.18 -21.79 12.79
CA GLY A 102 0.83 -21.62 13.32
C GLY A 102 0.48 -20.21 13.78
N GLN A 103 1.44 -19.30 13.88
CA GLN A 103 1.22 -17.90 14.22
C GLN A 103 0.36 -17.20 13.15
N SER A 104 -0.61 -16.40 13.61
CA SER A 104 -1.36 -15.50 12.73
C SER A 104 -0.72 -14.11 12.72
N LEU A 105 -0.58 -13.52 11.53
CA LEU A 105 -0.05 -12.16 11.38
C LEU A 105 -0.70 -11.45 10.20
N MET A 106 -0.82 -10.13 10.31
CA MET A 106 -1.29 -9.29 9.21
C MET A 106 -0.16 -9.08 8.21
N VAL A 107 -0.44 -9.31 6.92
CA VAL A 107 0.54 -9.19 5.83
C VAL A 107 -0.07 -8.52 4.63
N GLN A 108 0.74 -7.78 3.89
CA GLN A 108 0.37 -7.14 2.62
C GLN A 108 1.15 -7.76 1.47
N VAL A 109 0.47 -7.97 0.35
CA VAL A 109 1.11 -8.44 -0.88
C VAL A 109 1.87 -7.27 -1.51
N ILE A 110 3.18 -7.46 -1.74
CA ILE A 110 4.07 -6.47 -2.39
C ILE A 110 4.49 -6.88 -3.79
N LYS A 111 4.36 -8.17 -4.14
CA LYS A 111 4.51 -8.67 -5.52
C LYS A 111 3.57 -9.83 -5.76
N ASP A 112 2.98 -9.85 -6.95
CA ASP A 112 2.10 -10.92 -7.41
C ASP A 112 2.83 -12.27 -7.52
N PRO A 113 2.08 -13.39 -7.44
CA PRO A 113 2.63 -14.69 -7.79
C PRO A 113 3.17 -14.71 -9.22
N ILE A 114 4.33 -15.32 -9.43
CA ILE A 114 4.95 -15.42 -10.75
C ILE A 114 5.34 -16.88 -11.01
N GLY A 115 4.80 -17.49 -12.06
CA GLY A 115 5.07 -18.88 -12.42
C GLY A 115 4.73 -19.82 -11.28
N THR A 116 5.73 -20.52 -10.75
CA THR A 116 5.57 -21.47 -9.63
C THR A 116 5.72 -20.84 -8.25
N LYS A 117 6.09 -19.54 -8.17
CA LYS A 117 6.34 -18.86 -6.89
C LYS A 117 5.06 -18.19 -6.37
N GLY A 118 4.78 -18.34 -5.07
CA GLY A 118 3.72 -17.63 -4.39
C GLY A 118 3.97 -16.12 -4.30
N ALA A 119 2.96 -15.35 -3.89
CA ALA A 119 3.05 -13.91 -3.69
C ALA A 119 4.16 -13.55 -2.68
N ARG A 120 4.83 -12.40 -2.87
CA ARG A 120 5.74 -11.85 -1.87
C ARG A 120 5.00 -10.93 -0.93
N LEU A 121 5.26 -11.08 0.35
CA LEU A 121 4.59 -10.36 1.42
C LEU A 121 5.53 -9.40 2.15
N SER A 122 4.92 -8.42 2.83
CA SER A 122 5.53 -7.60 3.86
C SER A 122 4.60 -7.53 5.07
N THR A 123 5.16 -7.37 6.27
CA THR A 123 4.37 -7.04 7.47
C THR A 123 4.21 -5.53 7.64
N GLN A 124 4.94 -4.71 6.88
CA GLN A 124 4.72 -3.27 6.82
C GLN A 124 3.51 -2.99 5.94
N ILE A 125 2.42 -2.56 6.56
CA ILE A 125 1.18 -2.23 5.86
C ILE A 125 1.25 -0.78 5.38
N SER A 126 0.85 -0.54 4.13
CA SER A 126 0.70 0.79 3.55
C SER A 126 -0.64 0.91 2.83
N ILE A 127 -1.37 1.99 3.04
CA ILE A 127 -2.67 2.23 2.41
C ILE A 127 -2.59 3.51 1.59
N ALA A 128 -2.78 3.39 0.27
CA ALA A 128 -2.71 4.52 -0.64
C ALA A 128 -4.05 5.24 -0.73
N GLY A 129 -4.08 6.52 -0.31
CA GLY A 129 -5.14 7.49 -0.59
C GLY A 129 -4.90 8.24 -1.91
N ARG A 130 -5.69 9.28 -2.13
CA ARG A 130 -5.54 10.17 -3.30
C ARG A 130 -4.26 11.01 -3.19
N LEU A 131 -4.05 11.65 -2.05
CA LEU A 131 -2.99 12.62 -1.80
C LEU A 131 -1.88 12.05 -0.92
N LEU A 132 -2.17 11.02 -0.14
CA LEU A 132 -1.31 10.48 0.90
C LEU A 132 -1.16 8.97 0.78
N VAL A 133 -0.06 8.44 1.33
CA VAL A 133 0.08 7.03 1.69
C VAL A 133 0.14 6.96 3.21
N PHE A 134 -0.71 6.16 3.82
CA PHE A 134 -0.75 5.95 5.27
C PHE A 134 0.08 4.74 5.69
N LEU A 135 0.88 4.91 6.72
CA LEU A 135 1.74 3.90 7.33
C LEU A 135 1.27 3.68 8.78
N PRO A 136 0.32 2.77 9.04
CA PRO A 136 -0.32 2.68 10.35
C PRO A 136 0.59 2.21 11.49
N GLN A 137 1.69 1.56 11.17
CA GLN A 137 2.64 0.99 12.14
C GLN A 137 3.86 1.88 12.39
N ASP A 138 4.00 2.95 11.59
CA ASP A 138 5.12 3.87 11.59
C ASP A 138 4.61 5.28 11.90
N ASP A 139 5.40 6.11 12.56
CA ASP A 139 5.04 7.51 12.87
C ASP A 139 5.75 8.50 11.90
N HIS A 140 6.42 7.97 10.86
CA HIS A 140 7.18 8.75 9.90
C HIS A 140 6.29 9.65 9.02
N ILE A 141 6.66 10.93 8.91
CA ILE A 141 6.08 11.86 7.95
C ILE A 141 7.07 12.10 6.81
N GLY A 142 6.73 11.60 5.64
CA GLY A 142 7.51 11.73 4.42
C GLY A 142 6.86 12.60 3.36
N VAL A 143 7.66 13.01 2.37
CA VAL A 143 7.21 13.72 1.17
C VAL A 143 7.83 13.02 -0.04
N SER A 144 7.05 12.84 -1.11
CA SER A 144 7.50 12.21 -2.35
C SER A 144 8.82 12.83 -2.85
N GLN A 145 9.77 11.98 -3.24
CA GLN A 145 11.05 12.43 -3.81
C GLN A 145 10.89 13.11 -5.17
N LYS A 146 9.74 12.96 -5.82
CA LYS A 146 9.42 13.63 -7.08
C LYS A 146 9.08 15.13 -6.89
N ILE A 147 8.73 15.53 -5.66
CA ILE A 147 8.50 16.94 -5.30
C ILE A 147 9.85 17.64 -5.14
N PRO A 148 10.00 18.88 -5.63
CA PRO A 148 11.24 19.65 -5.50
C PRO A 148 11.75 19.75 -4.07
N GLY A 149 13.06 19.61 -3.86
CA GLY A 149 13.68 19.61 -2.52
C GLY A 149 13.39 20.88 -1.72
N SER A 150 13.30 22.04 -2.38
CA SER A 150 13.00 23.32 -1.76
C SER A 150 11.64 23.41 -1.05
N GLN A 151 10.68 22.59 -1.46
CA GLN A 151 9.32 22.60 -0.89
C GLN A 151 9.10 21.47 0.14
N ARG A 152 9.96 20.45 0.15
CA ARG A 152 9.74 19.24 0.98
C ARG A 152 9.70 19.52 2.46
N ASP A 153 10.53 20.42 2.96
CA ASP A 153 10.61 20.70 4.41
C ASP A 153 9.38 21.46 4.90
N GLU A 154 8.87 22.40 4.09
CA GLU A 154 7.63 23.10 4.37
C GLU A 154 6.43 22.15 4.35
N LEU A 155 6.32 21.32 3.30
CA LEU A 155 5.27 20.30 3.17
C LEU A 155 5.33 19.27 4.30
N ARG A 156 6.52 18.85 4.74
CA ARG A 156 6.70 17.96 5.88
C ARG A 156 6.21 18.60 7.18
N ALA A 157 6.59 19.86 7.44
CA ALA A 157 6.13 20.59 8.62
C ALA A 157 4.60 20.77 8.61
N ARG A 158 4.02 21.05 7.43
CA ARG A 158 2.57 21.12 7.22
C ARG A 158 1.88 19.79 7.54
N MET A 159 2.42 18.67 7.03
CA MET A 159 1.90 17.33 7.29
C MET A 159 1.98 16.96 8.77
N HIS A 160 3.05 17.31 9.49
CA HIS A 160 3.14 17.09 10.94
C HIS A 160 2.01 17.79 11.71
N ARG A 161 1.64 19.01 11.32
CA ARG A 161 0.52 19.73 11.95
C ARG A 161 -0.82 19.04 11.68
N LEU A 162 -1.06 18.62 10.42
CA LEU A 162 -2.33 18.00 10.00
C LEU A 162 -2.50 16.58 10.54
N ALA A 163 -1.43 15.79 10.57
CA ALA A 163 -1.46 14.42 11.09
C ALA A 163 -1.78 14.38 12.59
N GLY A 164 -1.35 15.40 13.35
CA GLY A 164 -1.58 15.46 14.80
C GLY A 164 -0.92 14.30 15.55
N THR A 165 -1.43 13.98 16.74
CA THR A 165 -0.85 12.99 17.67
C THR A 165 -1.54 11.62 17.66
N GLN A 166 -2.45 11.37 16.72
CA GLN A 166 -3.29 10.14 16.72
C GLN A 166 -2.56 8.87 16.26
N GLY A 167 -1.24 8.92 16.05
CA GLY A 167 -0.42 7.80 15.60
C GLY A 167 -0.59 7.47 14.10
N GLY A 168 0.40 6.77 13.57
CA GLY A 168 0.53 6.43 12.17
C GLY A 168 1.18 7.53 11.33
N GLY A 169 2.09 7.12 10.44
CA GLY A 169 2.82 8.01 9.54
C GLY A 169 2.10 8.25 8.22
N PHE A 170 2.55 9.28 7.51
CA PHE A 170 2.02 9.62 6.20
C PHE A 170 3.14 10.01 5.25
N ILE A 171 2.99 9.62 3.99
CA ILE A 171 3.85 10.09 2.89
C ILE A 171 2.98 10.91 1.96
N LEU A 172 3.31 12.20 1.79
CA LEU A 172 2.67 13.06 0.80
C LEU A 172 3.05 12.60 -0.62
N ARG A 173 2.04 12.30 -1.43
CA ARG A 173 2.21 11.94 -2.85
C ARG A 173 2.40 13.21 -3.69
N THR A 174 2.88 13.03 -4.91
CA THR A 174 3.07 14.15 -5.86
C THR A 174 1.75 14.89 -6.13
N ASN A 175 0.64 14.17 -6.22
CA ASN A 175 -0.70 14.77 -6.42
C ASN A 175 -1.18 15.64 -5.24
N GLY A 176 -0.50 15.59 -4.10
CA GLY A 176 -0.82 16.38 -2.91
C GLY A 176 0.01 17.66 -2.76
N GLU A 177 0.92 17.96 -3.72
CA GLU A 177 1.82 19.12 -3.65
C GLU A 177 1.04 20.43 -3.46
N ASP A 178 0.02 20.64 -4.29
CA ASP A 178 -0.81 21.87 -4.30
C ASP A 178 -2.14 21.71 -3.54
N ALA A 179 -2.36 20.57 -2.86
CA ALA A 179 -3.61 20.32 -2.17
C ALA A 179 -3.80 21.25 -0.97
N SER A 180 -5.05 21.63 -0.69
CA SER A 180 -5.43 22.41 0.47
C SER A 180 -5.31 21.61 1.78
N ASP A 181 -5.26 22.31 2.93
CA ASP A 181 -5.28 21.65 4.26
C ASP A 181 -6.55 20.83 4.48
N ALA A 182 -7.69 21.28 3.94
CA ALA A 182 -8.96 20.58 4.04
C ALA A 182 -8.91 19.23 3.28
N GLU A 183 -8.43 19.22 2.02
CA GLU A 183 -8.29 18.01 1.23
C GLU A 183 -7.33 17.00 1.86
N LEU A 184 -6.20 17.48 2.39
CA LEU A 184 -5.24 16.61 3.12
C LEU A 184 -5.87 16.03 4.40
N ALA A 185 -6.63 16.85 5.16
CA ALA A 185 -7.31 16.39 6.36
C ALA A 185 -8.39 15.35 6.05
N ASP A 186 -9.13 15.51 4.95
CA ASP A 186 -10.14 14.56 4.49
C ASP A 186 -9.50 13.22 4.10
N ASP A 187 -8.36 13.25 3.37
CA ASP A 187 -7.63 12.03 3.00
C ASP A 187 -7.06 11.31 4.23
N ILE A 188 -6.50 12.06 5.20
CA ILE A 188 -6.09 11.53 6.52
C ILE A 188 -7.25 10.82 7.21
N GLY A 189 -8.41 11.47 7.28
CA GLY A 189 -9.62 10.93 7.89
C GLY A 189 -10.10 9.64 7.21
N TYR A 190 -10.10 9.62 5.88
CA TYR A 190 -10.44 8.46 5.09
C TYR A 190 -9.50 7.28 5.35
N LEU A 191 -8.18 7.52 5.30
CA LEU A 191 -7.15 6.49 5.49
C LEU A 191 -7.18 5.88 6.90
N ARG A 192 -7.38 6.70 7.93
CA ARG A 192 -7.57 6.23 9.30
C ARG A 192 -8.82 5.36 9.47
N LYS A 193 -9.94 5.74 8.83
CA LYS A 193 -11.17 4.93 8.81
C LYS A 193 -10.96 3.61 8.08
N ALA A 194 -10.24 3.60 6.95
CA ALA A 194 -9.90 2.39 6.22
C ALA A 194 -9.07 1.44 7.11
N TRP A 195 -8.05 1.95 7.78
CA TRP A 195 -7.25 1.16 8.71
C TRP A 195 -8.05 0.62 9.89
N ALA A 196 -8.93 1.41 10.48
CA ALA A 196 -9.79 0.96 11.57
C ALA A 196 -10.67 -0.23 11.15
N ARG A 197 -11.20 -0.23 9.91
CA ARG A 197 -11.95 -1.38 9.35
C ARG A 197 -11.06 -2.62 9.18
N ILE A 198 -9.82 -2.46 8.71
CA ILE A 198 -8.86 -3.57 8.55
C ILE A 198 -8.54 -4.18 9.91
N LYS A 199 -8.26 -3.35 10.91
CA LYS A 199 -8.02 -3.80 12.29
C LYS A 199 -9.21 -4.57 12.87
N ASP A 200 -10.40 -4.02 12.73
CA ASP A 200 -11.63 -4.65 13.21
C ASP A 200 -11.87 -6.00 12.49
N ALA A 201 -11.67 -6.06 11.16
CA ALA A 201 -11.74 -7.31 10.41
C ALA A 201 -10.72 -8.34 10.91
N SER A 202 -9.50 -7.93 11.24
CA SER A 202 -8.45 -8.84 11.73
C SER A 202 -8.76 -9.49 13.07
N THR A 203 -9.64 -8.88 13.89
CA THR A 203 -10.08 -9.46 15.17
C THR A 203 -11.28 -10.38 15.04
N ARG A 204 -12.05 -10.25 13.94
CA ARG A 204 -13.30 -11.01 13.74
C ARG A 204 -13.16 -12.17 12.76
N LEU A 205 -12.26 -12.04 11.80
CA LEU A 205 -12.10 -13.04 10.75
C LEU A 205 -11.06 -14.09 11.16
N PRO A 206 -11.21 -15.36 10.70
CA PRO A 206 -10.21 -16.38 10.93
C PRO A 206 -8.92 -16.08 10.15
N ALA A 207 -7.82 -16.72 10.53
CA ALA A 207 -6.62 -16.72 9.73
C ALA A 207 -6.91 -17.19 8.28
N GLN A 208 -6.08 -16.81 7.33
CA GLN A 208 -6.23 -17.06 5.89
C GLN A 208 -7.36 -16.22 5.23
N SER A 209 -7.80 -15.14 5.87
CA SER A 209 -8.84 -14.25 5.35
C SER A 209 -8.26 -13.00 4.70
N LEU A 210 -8.91 -12.53 3.64
CA LEU A 210 -8.69 -11.20 3.05
C LEU A 210 -9.29 -10.14 3.98
N LEU A 211 -8.46 -9.22 4.47
CA LEU A 211 -8.87 -8.11 5.33
C LEU A 211 -9.17 -6.84 4.54
N HIS A 212 -8.41 -6.61 3.48
CA HIS A 212 -8.55 -5.45 2.61
C HIS A 212 -8.15 -5.81 1.18
N GLN A 213 -8.99 -5.43 0.24
CA GLN A 213 -8.70 -5.53 -1.18
C GLN A 213 -8.31 -4.16 -1.71
N ASP A 214 -7.16 -4.07 -2.39
CA ASP A 214 -6.75 -2.83 -3.04
C ASP A 214 -7.71 -2.44 -4.18
N LEU A 215 -7.67 -1.18 -4.55
CA LEU A 215 -8.56 -0.60 -5.56
C LEU A 215 -8.43 -1.31 -6.91
N SER A 216 -9.57 -1.51 -7.59
CA SER A 216 -9.58 -1.93 -8.99
C SER A 216 -8.97 -0.87 -9.90
N LEU A 217 -8.66 -1.24 -11.15
CA LEU A 217 -8.19 -0.29 -12.17
C LEU A 217 -9.07 0.96 -12.25
N LEU A 218 -10.39 0.79 -12.33
CA LEU A 218 -11.33 1.91 -12.41
C LEU A 218 -11.24 2.82 -11.19
N GLN A 219 -11.23 2.23 -9.99
CA GLN A 219 -11.12 3.00 -8.75
C GLN A 219 -9.79 3.74 -8.64
N ARG A 220 -8.67 3.13 -9.09
CA ARG A 220 -7.36 3.78 -9.13
C ARG A 220 -7.34 4.95 -10.11
N VAL A 221 -7.90 4.77 -11.29
CA VAL A 221 -8.02 5.84 -12.29
C VAL A 221 -8.84 7.01 -11.76
N LEU A 222 -9.99 6.73 -11.15
CA LEU A 222 -10.84 7.76 -10.55
C LEU A 222 -10.14 8.47 -9.39
N ARG A 223 -9.33 7.75 -8.61
CA ARG A 223 -8.57 8.33 -7.50
C ARG A 223 -7.43 9.23 -7.97
N ASP A 224 -6.65 8.78 -8.98
CA ASP A 224 -5.35 9.36 -9.30
C ASP A 224 -5.36 10.27 -10.54
N MET A 225 -6.29 10.06 -11.48
CA MET A 225 -6.25 10.69 -12.80
C MET A 225 -7.37 11.71 -13.05
N VAL A 226 -8.44 11.69 -12.25
CA VAL A 226 -9.51 12.69 -12.37
C VAL A 226 -9.04 14.01 -11.75
N ALA A 227 -9.01 15.06 -12.56
CA ALA A 227 -8.66 16.42 -12.18
C ALA A 227 -9.75 17.40 -12.63
N GLU A 228 -9.67 18.68 -12.23
CA GLU A 228 -10.62 19.71 -12.68
C GLU A 228 -10.67 19.88 -14.21
N ALA A 229 -9.55 19.59 -14.90
CA ALA A 229 -9.44 19.64 -16.35
C ALA A 229 -10.02 18.40 -17.07
N THR A 230 -10.45 17.38 -16.32
CA THR A 230 -11.00 16.15 -16.90
C THR A 230 -12.42 16.42 -17.36
N GLN A 231 -12.69 16.21 -18.65
CA GLN A 231 -14.03 16.25 -19.23
C GLN A 231 -14.51 14.81 -19.45
N THR A 232 -15.77 14.60 -19.21
CA THR A 232 -16.63 13.40 -19.40
C THR A 232 -15.99 12.04 -19.45
#